data_40d06c2a5c125ae38f640f4978cc02d1
#
_entry.id   40d06c2a5c125ae38f640f4978cc02d1
#
_cell.length_a   1.000
_cell.length_b   1.000
_cell.length_c   1.000
_cell.angle_alpha   90.00
_cell.angle_beta   90.00
_cell.angle_gamma   90.00
#
_symmetry.space_group_name_H-M   'P 1'
#
loop_
_entity.id
_entity.type
_entity.pdbx_description
1 polymer ?
#
loop_
_entity_poly.entity_id
_entity_poly.type
_entity_poly.pdbx_seq_one_letter_code
_entity_poly.pdbx_strand_id
1 'polypeptide(L)'
;TPGDTAPDYVHAVAQDFADFLRLLLACGHGAAIEQCWRWSRGQFDAYLAENPPTDAALAVMGEIREKLGLAPMEDAWGYIHALQDGFDYGKIKYEDPECIASPSEPEPEPWCVRFHGGRDKPGTELRLDRLFTWAGRECCVPAVYSCAKGLVMDVGMSAPVEEVLAFMARWAPQGKASYSDFSKADRMRIEYEHPLSLDFSASVTVNGRVLDGEGASGWGWAPIEGWENREAQRSVEHYGLDPGRCWQFSRIRFPWKRRMKINSLSAVLTARKADIPGESFTVSGAGDEVALTHPVTGAKYTLTVCEYSANELDSADFGGGDEWEYPTHCVTLEYTLTPDLYDESFQIDDACEGDRPRRRHSS
;
A
#
# COMPACT_ATOMS: atom_id res chain seq x y z
N THR A 1 -21.32 -1.10 -23.42
CA THR A 1 -20.84 -2.13 -24.36
C THR A 1 -21.76 -3.33 -24.25
N PRO A 2 -22.21 -3.93 -25.35
CA PRO A 2 -23.15 -5.04 -25.29
C PRO A 2 -22.41 -6.24 -24.73
N GLY A 3 -22.86 -6.73 -23.58
CA GLY A 3 -22.50 -8.03 -23.08
C GLY A 3 -21.70 -8.09 -21.80
N ASP A 4 -21.97 -7.24 -20.84
CA ASP A 4 -21.53 -7.51 -19.46
C ASP A 4 -22.38 -8.64 -18.88
N THR A 5 -22.16 -9.79 -19.46
CA THR A 5 -22.46 -11.07 -18.86
C THR A 5 -21.42 -11.30 -17.79
N ALA A 6 -21.80 -11.80 -16.66
CA ALA A 6 -21.04 -12.09 -15.47
C ALA A 6 -19.68 -11.40 -15.40
N PRO A 7 -19.42 -10.60 -14.40
CA PRO A 7 -18.13 -9.91 -14.29
C PRO A 7 -16.99 -10.93 -14.48
N ASP A 8 -15.95 -10.57 -15.25
CA ASP A 8 -14.77 -11.40 -15.56
C ASP A 8 -14.05 -11.99 -14.33
N TYR A 9 -14.48 -11.63 -13.13
CA TYR A 9 -13.95 -12.09 -11.84
C TYR A 9 -14.84 -13.13 -11.13
N VAL A 10 -15.95 -13.58 -11.75
CA VAL A 10 -16.78 -14.67 -11.19
C VAL A 10 -16.49 -15.96 -11.94
N HIS A 11 -15.81 -16.88 -11.29
CA HIS A 11 -15.42 -18.17 -11.86
C HIS A 11 -15.98 -19.31 -11.04
N ALA A 12 -16.60 -20.28 -11.71
CA ALA A 12 -17.03 -21.52 -11.09
C ALA A 12 -15.80 -22.31 -10.66
N VAL A 13 -15.74 -22.77 -9.40
CA VAL A 13 -14.61 -23.56 -8.87
C VAL A 13 -15.02 -24.96 -8.44
N ALA A 14 -16.26 -25.17 -8.05
CA ALA A 14 -16.78 -26.48 -7.63
C ALA A 14 -18.26 -26.62 -7.99
N GLN A 15 -18.72 -27.84 -8.23
CA GLN A 15 -20.14 -28.13 -8.50
C GLN A 15 -21.00 -28.01 -7.24
N ASP A 16 -20.41 -28.40 -6.10
CA ASP A 16 -21.08 -28.38 -4.81
C ASP A 16 -20.04 -28.16 -3.68
N PHE A 17 -20.55 -28.08 -2.46
CA PHE A 17 -19.70 -27.85 -1.29
C PHE A 17 -18.76 -29.02 -0.97
N ALA A 18 -19.15 -30.25 -1.28
CA ALA A 18 -18.30 -31.45 -1.07
C ALA A 18 -17.09 -31.40 -2.02
N ASP A 19 -17.31 -31.05 -3.29
CA ASP A 19 -16.23 -30.87 -4.26
C ASP A 19 -15.33 -29.67 -3.90
N PHE A 20 -15.89 -28.58 -3.36
CA PHE A 20 -15.09 -27.48 -2.85
C PHE A 20 -14.16 -27.91 -1.71
N LEU A 21 -14.67 -28.70 -0.76
CA LEU A 21 -13.84 -29.27 0.31
C LEU A 21 -12.76 -30.20 -0.22
N ARG A 22 -13.08 -31.02 -1.21
CA ARG A 22 -12.09 -31.92 -1.88
C ARG A 22 -10.98 -31.12 -2.54
N LEU A 23 -11.31 -30.00 -3.18
CA LEU A 23 -10.32 -29.06 -3.75
C LEU A 23 -9.42 -28.45 -2.66
N LEU A 24 -10.01 -27.98 -1.55
CA LEU A 24 -9.23 -27.47 -0.43
C LEU A 24 -8.28 -28.52 0.13
N LEU A 25 -8.73 -29.77 0.25
CA LEU A 25 -7.91 -30.88 0.72
C LEU A 25 -6.83 -31.32 -0.29
N ALA A 26 -7.02 -31.06 -1.58
CA ALA A 26 -6.03 -31.35 -2.62
C ALA A 26 -4.97 -30.21 -2.74
N CYS A 27 -5.40 -28.96 -2.65
CA CYS A 27 -4.54 -27.79 -2.80
C CYS A 27 -3.86 -27.33 -1.50
N GLY A 28 -4.34 -27.77 -0.35
CA GLY A 28 -3.82 -27.36 0.95
C GLY A 28 -4.29 -25.99 1.44
N HIS A 29 -4.81 -25.14 0.56
CA HIS A 29 -5.34 -23.81 0.86
C HIS A 29 -6.20 -23.24 -0.26
N GLY A 30 -6.98 -22.19 0.04
CA GLY A 30 -7.94 -21.61 -0.91
C GLY A 30 -7.32 -20.75 -2.02
N ALA A 31 -6.13 -20.19 -1.81
CA ALA A 31 -5.54 -19.23 -2.75
C ALA A 31 -5.24 -19.85 -4.14
N ALA A 32 -4.81 -21.11 -4.18
CA ALA A 32 -4.62 -21.81 -5.45
C ALA A 32 -5.93 -22.00 -6.24
N ILE A 33 -7.03 -22.25 -5.53
CA ILE A 33 -8.36 -22.43 -6.13
C ILE A 33 -8.85 -21.08 -6.69
N GLU A 34 -8.71 -20.01 -5.93
CA GLU A 34 -9.10 -18.66 -6.32
C GLU A 34 -8.37 -18.17 -7.57
N GLN A 35 -7.08 -18.49 -7.71
CA GLN A 35 -6.25 -18.01 -8.81
C GLN A 35 -6.21 -18.97 -10.02
N CYS A 36 -6.74 -20.19 -9.90
CA CYS A 36 -6.64 -21.26 -10.89
C CYS A 36 -7.10 -20.83 -12.30
N TRP A 37 -8.15 -20.02 -12.38
CA TRP A 37 -8.74 -19.59 -13.65
C TRP A 37 -7.77 -18.89 -14.60
N ARG A 38 -6.76 -18.22 -14.08
CA ARG A 38 -5.76 -17.47 -14.85
C ARG A 38 -4.41 -18.17 -15.00
N TRP A 39 -4.21 -19.31 -14.32
CA TRP A 39 -2.93 -20.01 -14.32
C TRP A 39 -2.94 -21.20 -15.28
N SER A 40 -1.83 -21.32 -16.03
CA SER A 40 -1.55 -22.58 -16.69
C SER A 40 -1.30 -23.68 -15.66
N ARG A 41 -1.43 -24.94 -16.09
CA ARG A 41 -1.16 -26.09 -15.22
C ARG A 41 0.21 -26.00 -14.56
N GLY A 42 1.25 -25.64 -15.33
CA GLY A 42 2.60 -25.52 -14.78
C GLY A 42 2.75 -24.45 -13.72
N GLN A 43 2.03 -23.32 -13.85
CA GLN A 43 2.00 -22.26 -12.83
C GLN A 43 1.24 -22.69 -11.58
N PHE A 44 0.14 -23.42 -11.74
CA PHE A 44 -0.61 -23.97 -10.63
C PHE A 44 0.20 -24.99 -9.82
N ASP A 45 0.84 -25.94 -10.50
CA ASP A 45 1.67 -26.97 -9.87
C ASP A 45 2.89 -26.34 -9.16
N ALA A 46 3.55 -25.36 -9.80
CA ALA A 46 4.65 -24.62 -9.19
C ALA A 46 4.22 -23.87 -7.93
N TYR A 47 3.06 -23.21 -7.97
CA TYR A 47 2.53 -22.50 -6.80
C TYR A 47 2.26 -23.44 -5.62
N LEU A 48 1.67 -24.63 -5.86
CA LEU A 48 1.44 -25.61 -4.80
C LEU A 48 2.76 -26.14 -4.21
N ALA A 49 3.77 -26.32 -5.05
CA ALA A 49 5.08 -26.77 -4.58
C ALA A 49 5.81 -25.73 -3.73
N GLU A 50 5.66 -24.44 -4.07
CA GLU A 50 6.26 -23.32 -3.34
C GLU A 50 5.50 -22.94 -2.05
N ASN A 51 4.22 -23.33 -1.94
CA ASN A 51 3.36 -23.00 -0.82
C ASN A 51 2.73 -24.25 -0.19
N PRO A 52 3.50 -25.16 0.39
CA PRO A 52 2.95 -26.35 1.02
C PRO A 52 2.12 -26.00 2.26
N PRO A 53 1.07 -26.75 2.58
CA PRO A 53 0.29 -26.56 3.79
C PRO A 53 1.15 -26.80 5.03
N THR A 54 0.90 -26.03 6.08
CA THR A 54 1.58 -26.20 7.38
C THR A 54 1.16 -27.52 8.06
N ASP A 55 1.99 -28.02 9.00
CA ASP A 55 1.66 -29.23 9.78
C ASP A 55 0.32 -29.14 10.50
N ALA A 56 -0.02 -27.95 11.03
CA ALA A 56 -1.30 -27.69 11.66
C ALA A 56 -2.46 -27.79 10.65
N ALA A 57 -2.28 -27.28 9.44
CA ALA A 57 -3.26 -27.39 8.37
C ALA A 57 -3.44 -28.85 7.93
N LEU A 58 -2.33 -29.59 7.78
CA LEU A 58 -2.35 -31.00 7.41
C LEU A 58 -3.12 -31.86 8.45
N ALA A 59 -2.94 -31.58 9.75
CA ALA A 59 -3.68 -32.26 10.81
C ALA A 59 -5.19 -32.02 10.69
N VAL A 60 -5.62 -30.76 10.52
CA VAL A 60 -7.04 -30.40 10.34
C VAL A 60 -7.62 -31.02 9.07
N MET A 61 -6.87 -30.98 7.97
CA MET A 61 -7.26 -31.58 6.70
C MET A 61 -7.45 -33.10 6.82
N GLY A 62 -6.58 -33.77 7.58
CA GLY A 62 -6.70 -35.19 7.90
C GLY A 62 -8.00 -35.50 8.63
N GLU A 63 -8.33 -34.72 9.67
CA GLU A 63 -9.59 -34.87 10.42
C GLU A 63 -10.82 -34.64 9.54
N ILE A 64 -10.81 -33.62 8.68
CA ILE A 64 -11.92 -33.33 7.77
C ILE A 64 -12.11 -34.51 6.80
N ARG A 65 -11.04 -35.03 6.23
CA ARG A 65 -11.10 -36.16 5.29
C ARG A 65 -11.68 -37.40 5.95
N GLU A 66 -11.23 -37.70 7.16
CA GLU A 66 -11.70 -38.87 7.91
C GLU A 66 -13.18 -38.73 8.33
N LYS A 67 -13.55 -37.59 8.91
CA LYS A 67 -14.91 -37.37 9.42
C LYS A 67 -15.97 -37.29 8.31
N LEU A 68 -15.63 -36.78 7.15
CA LEU A 68 -16.57 -36.59 6.04
C LEU A 68 -16.49 -37.68 4.98
N GLY A 69 -15.50 -38.60 5.04
CA GLY A 69 -15.33 -39.67 4.08
C GLY A 69 -15.13 -39.18 2.65
N LEU A 70 -14.49 -37.99 2.46
CA LEU A 70 -14.32 -37.38 1.16
C LEU A 70 -13.28 -38.14 0.32
N ALA A 71 -13.65 -38.52 -0.91
CA ALA A 71 -12.73 -39.10 -1.85
C ALA A 71 -11.64 -38.09 -2.28
N PRO A 72 -10.38 -38.55 -2.48
CA PRO A 72 -9.33 -37.66 -2.98
C PRO A 72 -9.68 -37.02 -4.33
N MET A 73 -9.19 -35.83 -4.57
CA MET A 73 -9.23 -35.17 -5.88
C MET A 73 -7.81 -35.18 -6.44
N GLU A 74 -7.59 -36.01 -7.46
CA GLU A 74 -6.26 -36.26 -8.02
C GLU A 74 -5.79 -35.16 -8.97
N ASP A 75 -6.72 -34.45 -9.63
CA ASP A 75 -6.46 -33.41 -10.61
C ASP A 75 -7.34 -32.19 -10.35
N ALA A 76 -6.94 -31.37 -9.37
CA ALA A 76 -7.66 -30.16 -8.99
C ALA A 76 -7.70 -29.11 -10.11
N TRP A 77 -6.58 -28.90 -10.83
CA TRP A 77 -6.52 -27.98 -11.95
C TRP A 77 -7.44 -28.41 -13.10
N GLY A 78 -7.34 -29.64 -13.53
CA GLY A 78 -8.17 -30.18 -14.61
C GLY A 78 -9.65 -30.19 -14.27
N TYR A 79 -10.02 -30.47 -13.01
CA TYR A 79 -11.39 -30.38 -12.54
C TYR A 79 -11.96 -28.97 -12.64
N ILE A 80 -11.23 -27.95 -12.15
CA ILE A 80 -11.69 -26.57 -12.17
C ILE A 80 -11.85 -26.07 -13.62
N HIS A 81 -10.88 -26.33 -14.49
CA HIS A 81 -10.94 -25.91 -15.89
C HIS A 81 -12.06 -26.63 -16.67
N ALA A 82 -12.23 -27.92 -16.48
CA ALA A 82 -13.33 -28.67 -17.11
C ALA A 82 -14.71 -28.13 -16.64
N LEU A 83 -14.82 -27.75 -15.37
CA LEU A 83 -16.03 -27.12 -14.85
C LEU A 83 -16.26 -25.73 -15.48
N GLN A 84 -15.23 -24.90 -15.57
CA GLN A 84 -15.32 -23.55 -16.14
C GLN A 84 -15.67 -23.60 -17.64
N ASP A 85 -15.04 -24.49 -18.38
CA ASP A 85 -15.31 -24.68 -19.82
C ASP A 85 -16.76 -25.16 -20.09
N GLY A 86 -17.32 -25.96 -19.19
CA GLY A 86 -18.69 -26.46 -19.30
C GLY A 86 -19.75 -25.59 -18.65
N PHE A 87 -19.36 -24.55 -17.92
CA PHE A 87 -20.30 -23.74 -17.15
C PHE A 87 -20.92 -22.62 -18.01
N ASP A 88 -22.25 -22.60 -18.06
CA ASP A 88 -23.01 -21.55 -18.76
C ASP A 88 -23.20 -20.33 -17.84
N TYR A 89 -22.24 -19.42 -17.88
CA TYR A 89 -22.29 -18.17 -17.10
C TYR A 89 -23.50 -17.29 -17.41
N GLY A 90 -24.12 -17.44 -18.58
CA GLY A 90 -25.35 -16.74 -18.93
C GLY A 90 -26.57 -17.19 -18.13
N LYS A 91 -26.47 -18.33 -17.42
CA LYS A 91 -27.52 -18.80 -16.51
C LYS A 91 -27.41 -18.30 -15.08
N ILE A 92 -26.31 -17.62 -14.73
CA ILE A 92 -26.20 -17.00 -13.40
C ILE A 92 -27.27 -15.92 -13.29
N LYS A 93 -28.24 -16.16 -12.44
CA LYS A 93 -29.21 -15.16 -12.08
C LYS A 93 -28.69 -14.43 -10.84
N TYR A 94 -28.43 -13.17 -11.00
CA TYR A 94 -28.21 -12.29 -9.86
C TYR A 94 -29.59 -12.03 -9.25
N GLU A 95 -29.90 -12.62 -8.11
CA GLU A 95 -31.18 -12.42 -7.41
C GLU A 95 -31.27 -11.05 -6.73
N ASP A 96 -30.36 -10.16 -6.97
CA ASP A 96 -30.48 -8.79 -6.53
C ASP A 96 -31.29 -8.01 -7.58
N PRO A 97 -32.59 -7.68 -7.29
CA PRO A 97 -33.40 -6.90 -8.20
C PRO A 97 -32.81 -5.54 -8.53
N GLU A 98 -31.87 -5.05 -7.70
CA GLU A 98 -31.14 -3.82 -7.93
C GLU A 98 -30.04 -3.98 -8.99
N CYS A 99 -29.61 -5.20 -9.30
CA CYS A 99 -28.68 -5.48 -10.41
C CYS A 99 -29.38 -5.66 -11.76
N ILE A 100 -30.71 -5.88 -11.81
CA ILE A 100 -31.46 -6.19 -13.04
C ILE A 100 -32.21 -4.96 -13.58
N ALA A 101 -32.62 -4.05 -12.75
CA ALA A 101 -32.97 -2.71 -13.17
C ALA A 101 -31.68 -1.97 -13.43
N SER A 102 -31.51 -1.37 -14.63
CA SER A 102 -30.58 -0.23 -14.72
C SER A 102 -30.90 0.61 -13.50
N PRO A 103 -30.03 0.69 -12.49
CA PRO A 103 -30.41 1.44 -11.33
C PRO A 103 -30.67 2.85 -11.83
N SER A 104 -31.87 3.36 -11.62
CA SER A 104 -31.96 4.79 -11.38
C SER A 104 -30.85 5.03 -10.39
N GLU A 105 -29.78 5.75 -10.81
CA GLU A 105 -28.61 5.97 -9.94
C GLU A 105 -29.12 6.15 -8.52
N PRO A 106 -28.73 5.29 -7.57
CA PRO A 106 -29.24 5.38 -6.21
C PRO A 106 -29.05 6.83 -5.82
N GLU A 107 -30.11 7.50 -5.36
CA GLU A 107 -29.99 8.89 -4.93
C GLU A 107 -28.73 8.97 -4.11
N PRO A 108 -27.75 9.82 -4.47
CA PRO A 108 -26.45 9.82 -3.85
C PRO A 108 -26.64 9.93 -2.35
N GLU A 109 -26.22 8.91 -1.60
CA GLU A 109 -26.35 8.94 -0.14
C GLU A 109 -25.81 10.28 0.35
N PRO A 110 -26.51 10.97 1.26
CA PRO A 110 -26.04 12.27 1.73
C PRO A 110 -24.61 12.14 2.26
N TRP A 111 -23.80 13.14 1.95
CA TRP A 111 -22.41 13.16 2.42
C TRP A 111 -22.33 12.95 3.93
N CYS A 112 -21.57 11.99 4.37
CA CYS A 112 -21.38 11.75 5.80
C CYS A 112 -19.99 11.17 6.07
N VAL A 113 -19.37 11.65 7.15
CA VAL A 113 -18.09 11.14 7.64
C VAL A 113 -18.28 10.52 9.00
N ARG A 114 -17.76 9.29 9.18
CA ARG A 114 -17.84 8.51 10.41
C ARG A 114 -16.44 8.29 10.98
N PHE A 115 -16.33 8.09 12.29
CA PHE A 115 -15.01 7.95 12.93
C PHE A 115 -14.29 6.66 12.47
N HIS A 116 -14.95 5.50 12.54
CA HIS A 116 -14.39 4.23 12.05
C HIS A 116 -15.16 3.66 10.84
N GLY A 117 -16.17 4.37 10.33
CA GLY A 117 -17.04 3.85 9.28
C GLY A 117 -18.18 2.97 9.81
N GLY A 118 -18.82 2.22 8.91
CA GLY A 118 -19.85 1.24 9.23
C GLY A 118 -21.01 1.76 10.10
N ARG A 119 -21.17 1.21 11.30
CA ARG A 119 -22.28 1.52 12.22
C ARG A 119 -22.08 2.77 13.08
N ASP A 120 -20.95 3.46 12.98
CA ASP A 120 -20.73 4.70 13.74
C ASP A 120 -21.69 5.80 13.25
N LYS A 121 -22.19 6.61 14.17
CA LYS A 121 -23.02 7.76 13.82
C LYS A 121 -22.17 8.78 13.05
N PRO A 122 -22.74 9.43 12.00
CA PRO A 122 -22.09 10.51 11.29
C PRO A 122 -21.65 11.63 12.24
N GLY A 123 -20.48 12.20 11.94
CA GLY A 123 -19.99 13.40 12.61
C GLY A 123 -20.74 14.65 12.17
N THR A 124 -20.75 15.65 13.03
CA THR A 124 -21.22 17.00 12.65
C THR A 124 -20.10 17.70 11.92
N GLU A 125 -20.34 18.10 10.68
CA GLU A 125 -19.38 18.81 9.85
C GLU A 125 -19.17 20.24 10.35
N LEU A 126 -17.91 20.67 10.37
CA LEU A 126 -17.46 22.04 10.56
C LEU A 126 -16.60 22.43 9.37
N ARG A 127 -17.18 23.20 8.46
CA ARG A 127 -16.49 23.71 7.27
C ARG A 127 -15.39 24.68 7.70
N LEU A 128 -14.19 24.50 7.16
CA LEU A 128 -13.03 25.37 7.41
C LEU A 128 -12.59 26.07 6.14
N ASP A 129 -12.69 25.43 5.00
CA ASP A 129 -12.35 25.93 3.66
C ASP A 129 -10.97 26.63 3.62
N ARG A 130 -10.00 26.03 4.30
CA ARG A 130 -8.64 26.58 4.39
C ARG A 130 -7.79 26.10 3.24
N LEU A 131 -7.38 27.02 2.39
CA LEU A 131 -6.42 26.80 1.31
C LEU A 131 -5.07 27.38 1.74
N PHE A 132 -3.99 26.67 1.44
CA PHE A 132 -2.62 27.08 1.74
C PHE A 132 -1.62 26.36 0.84
N THR A 133 -0.42 26.94 0.73
CA THR A 133 0.70 26.26 0.05
C THR A 133 1.61 25.65 1.11
N TRP A 134 1.97 24.39 0.90
CA TRP A 134 2.83 23.64 1.79
C TRP A 134 3.77 22.73 1.02
N ALA A 135 5.08 22.82 1.31
CA ALA A 135 6.12 22.08 0.59
C ALA A 135 6.01 22.23 -0.94
N GLY A 136 5.70 23.44 -1.42
CA GLY A 136 5.52 23.74 -2.84
C GLY A 136 4.22 23.22 -3.46
N ARG A 137 3.32 22.61 -2.68
CA ARG A 137 2.04 22.05 -3.12
C ARG A 137 0.86 22.87 -2.64
N GLU A 138 -0.20 22.89 -3.44
CA GLU A 138 -1.47 23.48 -3.02
C GLU A 138 -2.23 22.49 -2.15
N CYS A 139 -2.56 22.89 -0.95
CA CYS A 139 -3.22 22.07 0.04
C CYS A 139 -4.49 22.74 0.56
N CYS A 140 -5.39 21.93 1.08
CA CYS A 140 -6.58 22.41 1.76
C CYS A 140 -6.92 21.59 3.01
N VAL A 141 -7.57 22.23 3.97
CA VAL A 141 -8.34 21.57 5.03
C VAL A 141 -9.79 22.01 4.85
N PRO A 142 -10.60 21.25 4.11
CA PRO A 142 -11.96 21.68 3.78
C PRO A 142 -12.88 21.62 4.99
N ALA A 143 -12.79 20.58 5.81
CA ALA A 143 -13.66 20.39 6.96
C ALA A 143 -13.03 19.55 8.07
N VAL A 144 -13.59 19.66 9.27
CA VAL A 144 -13.44 18.68 10.35
C VAL A 144 -14.82 18.19 10.79
N TYR A 145 -14.86 16.99 11.31
CA TYR A 145 -16.11 16.31 11.71
C TYR A 145 -16.05 15.94 13.19
N SER A 146 -17.01 16.48 13.95
CA SER A 146 -17.17 16.16 15.37
C SER A 146 -17.97 14.87 15.53
N CYS A 147 -17.29 13.75 15.68
CA CYS A 147 -17.87 12.44 15.89
C CYS A 147 -18.05 12.10 17.38
N ALA A 148 -18.77 11.03 17.67
CA ALA A 148 -18.93 10.57 19.05
C ALA A 148 -17.59 10.15 19.72
N LYS A 149 -16.70 9.49 18.94
CA LYS A 149 -15.43 8.90 19.40
C LYS A 149 -14.21 9.83 19.22
N GLY A 150 -14.33 10.91 18.46
CA GLY A 150 -13.21 11.78 18.17
C GLY A 150 -13.54 12.82 17.12
N LEU A 151 -12.50 13.54 16.69
CA LEU A 151 -12.54 14.38 15.51
C LEU A 151 -12.04 13.59 14.30
N VAL A 152 -12.56 13.92 13.13
CA VAL A 152 -12.02 13.51 11.84
C VAL A 152 -11.71 14.77 11.06
N MET A 153 -10.53 14.84 10.46
CA MET A 153 -10.09 15.96 9.63
C MET A 153 -9.71 15.44 8.26
N ASP A 154 -10.24 16.08 7.22
CA ASP A 154 -9.82 15.84 5.87
C ASP A 154 -8.77 16.89 5.46
N VAL A 155 -7.70 16.40 4.86
CA VAL A 155 -6.64 17.21 4.27
C VAL A 155 -6.58 16.84 2.80
N GLY A 156 -6.67 17.82 1.91
CA GLY A 156 -6.53 17.65 0.46
C GLY A 156 -5.22 18.25 -0.02
N MET A 157 -4.62 17.63 -1.00
CA MET A 157 -3.47 18.13 -1.73
C MET A 157 -3.77 18.05 -3.22
N SER A 158 -3.43 19.09 -3.98
CA SER A 158 -3.69 19.10 -5.42
C SER A 158 -2.46 19.35 -6.26
N ALA A 159 -2.51 18.82 -7.48
CA ALA A 159 -1.54 19.07 -8.52
C ALA A 159 -2.24 19.27 -9.87
N PRO A 160 -1.64 20.02 -10.81
CA PRO A 160 -2.08 20.04 -12.19
C PRO A 160 -2.07 18.65 -12.82
N VAL A 161 -3.02 18.37 -13.71
CA VAL A 161 -3.11 17.07 -14.40
C VAL A 161 -1.84 16.78 -15.20
N GLU A 162 -1.27 17.81 -15.82
CA GLU A 162 -0.08 17.70 -16.64
C GLU A 162 1.14 17.23 -15.85
N GLU A 163 1.27 17.66 -14.58
CA GLU A 163 2.35 17.21 -13.68
C GLU A 163 2.20 15.74 -13.32
N VAL A 164 0.97 15.31 -13.03
CA VAL A 164 0.67 13.91 -12.73
C VAL A 164 0.92 13.03 -13.94
N LEU A 165 0.48 13.45 -15.13
CA LEU A 165 0.71 12.72 -16.38
C LEU A 165 2.21 12.64 -16.72
N ALA A 166 2.97 13.73 -16.53
CA ALA A 166 4.41 13.73 -16.73
C ALA A 166 5.13 12.79 -15.76
N PHE A 167 4.72 12.77 -14.49
CA PHE A 167 5.22 11.83 -13.50
C PHE A 167 4.92 10.38 -13.90
N MET A 168 3.69 10.09 -14.29
CA MET A 168 3.29 8.76 -14.76
C MET A 168 4.07 8.33 -16.00
N ALA A 169 4.22 9.22 -16.98
CA ALA A 169 5.00 8.92 -18.20
C ALA A 169 6.46 8.59 -17.88
N ARG A 170 7.03 9.23 -16.85
CA ARG A 170 8.42 8.98 -16.43
C ARG A 170 8.56 7.67 -15.66
N TRP A 171 7.65 7.39 -14.72
CA TRP A 171 7.76 6.32 -13.76
C TRP A 171 6.78 5.16 -13.96
N ALA A 172 5.75 5.33 -14.83
CA ALA A 172 4.88 4.21 -15.14
C ALA A 172 5.70 3.11 -15.80
N PRO A 173 5.66 1.90 -15.29
CA PRO A 173 6.40 0.81 -15.90
C PRO A 173 5.89 0.59 -17.29
N GLN A 174 6.77 0.68 -18.28
CA GLN A 174 6.48 0.22 -19.64
C GLN A 174 6.35 -1.30 -19.57
N GLY A 175 5.13 -1.80 -19.48
CA GLY A 175 4.83 -3.19 -19.22
C GLY A 175 4.45 -3.45 -17.75
N LYS A 176 4.42 -4.69 -17.33
CA LYS A 176 3.92 -5.16 -16.02
C LYS A 176 4.96 -5.11 -14.89
N ALA A 177 5.84 -4.14 -14.86
CA ALA A 177 6.80 -4.01 -13.76
C ALA A 177 6.07 -3.63 -12.47
N SER A 178 6.33 -4.35 -11.41
CA SER A 178 5.86 -4.02 -10.06
C SER A 178 6.71 -2.88 -9.48
N TYR A 179 6.17 -2.14 -8.50
CA TYR A 179 6.96 -1.18 -7.71
C TYR A 179 8.22 -1.81 -7.09
N SER A 180 8.16 -3.11 -6.77
CA SER A 180 9.30 -3.88 -6.26
C SER A 180 10.44 -4.06 -7.25
N ASP A 181 10.20 -3.89 -8.55
CA ASP A 181 11.21 -4.09 -9.60
C ASP A 181 12.13 -2.86 -9.77
N PHE A 182 11.75 -1.74 -9.17
CA PHE A 182 12.59 -0.54 -9.15
C PHE A 182 13.72 -0.67 -8.13
N SER A 183 14.88 -0.10 -8.44
CA SER A 183 15.97 0.03 -7.49
C SER A 183 15.54 0.81 -6.24
N LYS A 184 16.24 0.63 -5.11
CA LYS A 184 15.98 1.40 -3.88
C LYS A 184 16.00 2.92 -4.18
N ALA A 185 17.01 3.38 -4.92
CA ALA A 185 17.15 4.78 -5.30
C ALA A 185 15.99 5.28 -6.15
N ASP A 186 15.49 4.47 -7.10
CA ASP A 186 14.36 4.87 -7.94
C ASP A 186 13.05 4.90 -7.15
N ARG A 187 12.85 3.96 -6.22
CA ARG A 187 11.68 4.00 -5.30
C ARG A 187 11.68 5.27 -4.46
N MET A 188 12.84 5.66 -3.91
CA MET A 188 12.98 6.92 -3.17
C MET A 188 12.66 8.13 -4.05
N ARG A 189 13.12 8.13 -5.32
CA ARG A 189 12.78 9.19 -6.28
C ARG A 189 11.30 9.23 -6.62
N ILE A 190 10.68 8.07 -6.83
CA ILE A 190 9.24 7.95 -7.08
C ILE A 190 8.45 8.56 -5.92
N GLU A 191 8.80 8.24 -4.68
CA GLU A 191 8.13 8.79 -3.50
C GLU A 191 8.33 10.30 -3.36
N TYR A 192 9.55 10.78 -3.57
CA TYR A 192 9.89 12.19 -3.46
C TYR A 192 9.29 13.04 -4.59
N GLU A 193 9.36 12.56 -5.84
CA GLU A 193 8.92 13.30 -7.04
C GLU A 193 7.41 13.23 -7.26
N HIS A 194 6.70 12.33 -6.58
CA HIS A 194 5.26 12.17 -6.78
C HIS A 194 4.51 13.47 -6.42
N PRO A 195 3.81 14.11 -7.37
CA PRO A 195 3.25 15.43 -7.19
C PRO A 195 2.14 15.50 -6.12
N LEU A 196 1.50 14.38 -5.82
CA LEU A 196 0.40 14.26 -4.85
C LEU A 196 0.81 13.49 -3.57
N SER A 197 2.10 13.19 -3.37
CA SER A 197 2.57 12.50 -2.16
C SER A 197 3.28 13.47 -1.22
N LEU A 198 2.86 13.50 0.02
CA LEU A 198 3.54 14.15 1.12
C LEU A 198 3.30 13.35 2.37
N ASP A 199 4.35 12.77 2.93
CA ASP A 199 4.25 12.10 4.22
C ASP A 199 4.24 13.15 5.35
N PHE A 200 3.24 13.08 6.19
CA PHE A 200 3.07 14.02 7.30
C PHE A 200 2.34 13.41 8.49
N SER A 201 2.57 14.00 9.63
CA SER A 201 1.78 13.78 10.82
C SER A 201 0.91 15.00 11.10
N ALA A 202 -0.17 14.80 11.84
CA ALA A 202 -1.06 15.87 12.23
C ALA A 202 -1.40 15.78 13.72
N SER A 203 -1.47 16.91 14.37
CA SER A 203 -2.05 17.08 15.71
C SER A 203 -3.08 18.20 15.71
N VAL A 204 -4.11 18.06 16.52
CA VAL A 204 -5.20 19.03 16.62
C VAL A 204 -5.35 19.48 18.06
N THR A 205 -5.42 20.78 18.29
CA THR A 205 -5.74 21.33 19.60
C THR A 205 -7.17 21.81 19.64
N VAL A 206 -7.98 21.22 20.53
CA VAL A 206 -9.39 21.58 20.76
C VAL A 206 -9.54 22.17 22.13
N ASN A 207 -9.97 23.43 22.23
CA ASN A 207 -10.14 24.14 23.51
C ASN A 207 -8.89 24.05 24.42
N GLY A 208 -7.69 24.14 23.84
CA GLY A 208 -6.42 24.03 24.56
C GLY A 208 -5.95 22.60 24.87
N ARG A 209 -6.69 21.57 24.47
CA ARG A 209 -6.28 20.16 24.61
C ARG A 209 -5.74 19.63 23.29
N VAL A 210 -4.54 19.11 23.30
CA VAL A 210 -3.91 18.44 22.15
C VAL A 210 -4.48 17.05 21.98
N LEU A 211 -4.79 16.71 20.75
CA LEU A 211 -5.20 15.37 20.29
C LEU A 211 -4.24 14.95 19.17
N ASP A 212 -3.65 13.79 19.34
CA ASP A 212 -2.75 13.23 18.34
C ASP A 212 -3.55 12.39 17.32
N GLY A 213 -3.08 12.40 16.07
CA GLY A 213 -3.71 11.66 15.00
C GLY A 213 -3.45 10.15 15.13
N GLU A 214 -4.50 9.34 15.02
CA GLU A 214 -4.43 7.88 14.94
C GLU A 214 -4.93 7.39 13.60
N GLY A 215 -4.03 6.86 12.79
CA GLY A 215 -4.36 6.26 11.49
C GLY A 215 -4.97 7.25 10.51
N ALA A 216 -4.62 7.09 9.27
CA ALA A 216 -5.16 7.85 8.17
C ALA A 216 -5.71 6.89 7.10
N SER A 217 -6.71 7.33 6.36
CA SER A 217 -7.15 6.70 5.11
C SER A 217 -6.99 7.71 3.99
N GLY A 218 -6.54 7.24 2.82
CA GLY A 218 -6.30 8.11 1.67
C GLY A 218 -7.10 7.65 0.46
N TRP A 219 -7.51 8.60 -0.39
CA TRP A 219 -8.12 8.36 -1.69
C TRP A 219 -7.77 9.51 -2.63
N GLY A 220 -7.74 9.21 -3.93
CA GLY A 220 -7.33 10.18 -4.94
C GLY A 220 -8.38 10.39 -6.01
N TRP A 221 -8.43 11.61 -6.53
CA TRP A 221 -9.18 12.03 -7.69
C TRP A 221 -8.23 12.46 -8.79
N ALA A 222 -8.46 12.00 -10.01
CA ALA A 222 -7.82 12.55 -11.20
C ALA A 222 -8.84 12.57 -12.34
N PRO A 223 -8.96 13.67 -13.09
CA PRO A 223 -9.79 13.74 -14.28
C PRO A 223 -9.07 13.07 -15.48
N ILE A 224 -8.70 11.81 -15.30
CA ILE A 224 -7.95 10.99 -16.26
C ILE A 224 -8.79 9.75 -16.52
N GLU A 225 -9.00 9.42 -17.80
CA GLU A 225 -9.76 8.24 -18.20
C GLU A 225 -9.20 6.96 -17.58
N GLY A 226 -10.07 6.14 -17.00
CA GLY A 226 -9.70 4.91 -16.28
C GLY A 226 -9.32 5.12 -14.81
N TRP A 227 -9.37 6.35 -14.28
CA TRP A 227 -9.10 6.67 -12.86
C TRP A 227 -10.38 7.03 -12.11
N GLU A 228 -11.43 6.29 -12.36
CA GLU A 228 -12.73 6.53 -11.74
C GLU A 228 -12.70 6.12 -10.26
N ASN A 229 -12.79 7.11 -9.38
CA ASN A 229 -12.94 6.89 -7.94
C ASN A 229 -14.15 7.70 -7.44
N ARG A 230 -15.26 7.01 -7.21
CA ARG A 230 -16.53 7.62 -6.81
C ARG A 230 -16.43 8.36 -5.47
N GLU A 231 -15.69 7.85 -4.49
CA GLU A 231 -15.49 8.51 -3.19
C GLU A 231 -14.70 9.81 -3.37
N ALA A 232 -13.66 9.78 -4.19
CA ALA A 232 -12.85 10.95 -4.48
C ALA A 232 -13.65 12.02 -5.25
N GLN A 233 -14.42 11.62 -6.24
CA GLN A 233 -15.31 12.53 -6.97
C GLN A 233 -16.29 13.23 -6.02
N ARG A 234 -16.96 12.47 -5.16
CA ARG A 234 -17.86 13.02 -4.16
C ARG A 234 -17.18 13.98 -3.19
N SER A 235 -15.91 13.73 -2.86
CA SER A 235 -15.13 14.64 -2.02
C SER A 235 -14.87 15.97 -2.71
N VAL A 236 -14.47 15.94 -3.98
CA VAL A 236 -14.27 17.14 -4.81
C VAL A 236 -15.55 17.95 -4.92
N GLU A 237 -16.65 17.30 -5.25
CA GLU A 237 -17.99 17.92 -5.37
C GLU A 237 -18.47 18.51 -4.03
N HIS A 238 -18.42 17.73 -2.95
CA HIS A 238 -18.87 18.15 -1.62
C HIS A 238 -18.10 19.35 -1.09
N TYR A 239 -16.79 19.36 -1.30
CA TYR A 239 -15.91 20.45 -0.84
C TYR A 239 -15.87 21.63 -1.82
N GLY A 240 -16.47 21.52 -3.00
CA GLY A 240 -16.47 22.57 -4.01
C GLY A 240 -15.08 22.84 -4.56
N LEU A 241 -14.26 21.80 -4.69
CA LEU A 241 -12.90 21.87 -5.20
C LEU A 241 -12.90 21.81 -6.73
N ASP A 242 -11.80 22.24 -7.34
CA ASP A 242 -11.66 22.21 -8.81
C ASP A 242 -11.57 20.76 -9.33
N PRO A 243 -12.58 20.28 -10.07
CA PRO A 243 -12.56 18.92 -10.63
C PRO A 243 -11.58 18.74 -11.79
N GLY A 244 -11.06 19.84 -12.36
CA GLY A 244 -10.04 19.82 -13.40
C GLY A 244 -8.62 19.59 -12.90
N ARG A 245 -8.42 19.44 -11.59
CA ARG A 245 -7.14 19.14 -10.97
C ARG A 245 -7.12 17.72 -10.41
N CYS A 246 -5.93 17.18 -10.25
CA CYS A 246 -5.74 15.95 -9.47
C CYS A 246 -5.72 16.30 -7.97
N TRP A 247 -6.34 15.45 -7.16
CA TRP A 247 -6.43 15.60 -5.71
C TRP A 247 -6.05 14.31 -5.00
N GLN A 248 -5.28 14.44 -3.94
CA GLN A 248 -5.07 13.37 -2.95
C GLN A 248 -5.65 13.84 -1.62
N PHE A 249 -6.53 13.03 -1.06
CA PHE A 249 -7.13 13.28 0.24
C PHE A 249 -6.53 12.36 1.30
N SER A 250 -6.42 12.89 2.50
CA SER A 250 -6.05 12.15 3.71
C SER A 250 -7.07 12.45 4.79
N ARG A 251 -7.75 11.42 5.29
CA ARG A 251 -8.70 11.51 6.40
C ARG A 251 -8.04 11.01 7.67
N ILE A 252 -7.82 11.90 8.62
CA ILE A 252 -7.09 11.63 9.85
C ILE A 252 -8.05 11.62 11.03
N ARG A 253 -7.91 10.65 11.92
CA ARG A 253 -8.74 10.49 13.11
C ARG A 253 -7.98 10.93 14.35
N PHE A 254 -8.67 11.69 15.22
CA PHE A 254 -8.15 12.20 16.48
C PHE A 254 -9.09 11.75 17.59
N PRO A 255 -8.78 10.68 18.33
CA PRO A 255 -9.66 10.15 19.34
C PRO A 255 -9.77 11.09 20.54
N TRP A 256 -10.92 11.11 21.19
CA TRP A 256 -11.11 11.74 22.47
C TRP A 256 -11.81 10.83 23.49
N LYS A 257 -11.45 10.95 24.75
CA LYS A 257 -12.09 10.19 25.83
C LYS A 257 -13.56 10.58 26.03
N ARG A 258 -13.90 11.82 25.75
CA ARG A 258 -15.26 12.38 25.90
C ARG A 258 -15.49 13.46 24.85
N ARG A 259 -16.65 13.39 24.17
CA ARG A 259 -17.07 14.40 23.21
C ARG A 259 -17.09 15.78 23.85
N MET A 260 -16.52 16.77 23.17
CA MET A 260 -16.42 18.17 23.60
C MET A 260 -17.15 19.06 22.60
N LYS A 261 -17.74 20.16 23.12
CA LYS A 261 -18.15 21.27 22.25
C LYS A 261 -16.88 21.98 21.78
N ILE A 262 -16.75 22.19 20.49
CA ILE A 262 -15.60 22.87 19.90
C ILE A 262 -15.83 24.37 19.95
N ASN A 263 -15.06 25.09 20.78
CA ASN A 263 -15.07 26.55 20.85
C ASN A 263 -13.84 27.15 20.16
N SER A 264 -12.71 26.40 20.20
CA SER A 264 -11.50 26.75 19.47
C SER A 264 -10.88 25.48 18.88
N LEU A 265 -10.31 25.61 17.70
CA LEU A 265 -9.65 24.54 16.96
C LEU A 265 -8.41 25.11 16.28
N SER A 266 -7.28 24.45 16.47
CA SER A 266 -6.09 24.65 15.66
C SER A 266 -5.51 23.29 15.27
N ALA A 267 -4.87 23.22 14.11
CA ALA A 267 -4.20 22.03 13.63
C ALA A 267 -2.74 22.36 13.29
N VAL A 268 -1.86 21.43 13.58
CA VAL A 268 -0.45 21.46 13.16
C VAL A 268 -0.22 20.25 12.27
N LEU A 269 0.22 20.52 11.06
CA LEU A 269 0.65 19.51 10.09
C LEU A 269 2.18 19.57 10.01
N THR A 270 2.83 18.45 10.24
CA THR A 270 4.30 18.35 10.22
C THR A 270 4.73 17.39 9.14
N ALA A 271 5.36 17.90 8.08
CA ALA A 271 5.93 17.05 7.03
C ALA A 271 7.06 16.22 7.62
N ARG A 272 7.10 14.95 7.24
CA ARG A 272 8.26 14.10 7.49
C ARG A 272 9.33 14.40 6.46
N LYS A 273 10.59 14.22 6.87
CA LYS A 273 11.70 14.30 5.94
C LYS A 273 11.58 13.21 4.90
N ALA A 274 11.74 13.54 3.64
CA ALA A 274 11.84 12.56 2.56
C ALA A 274 13.30 12.18 2.36
N ASP A 275 13.56 10.91 2.15
CA ASP A 275 14.88 10.43 1.76
C ASP A 275 15.06 10.65 0.26
N ILE A 276 16.13 11.36 -0.11
CA ILE A 276 16.47 11.64 -1.51
C ILE A 276 17.77 10.94 -1.83
N PRO A 277 17.82 10.04 -2.81
CA PRO A 277 19.02 9.31 -3.14
C PRO A 277 20.09 10.23 -3.71
N GLY A 278 21.28 10.15 -3.14
CA GLY A 278 22.49 10.75 -3.67
C GLY A 278 23.13 9.89 -4.77
N GLU A 279 24.41 10.15 -5.03
CA GLU A 279 25.21 9.41 -6.00
C GLU A 279 25.76 8.13 -5.35
N SER A 280 25.79 7.03 -6.10
CA SER A 280 26.45 5.80 -5.67
C SER A 280 27.96 5.95 -5.80
N PHE A 281 28.70 5.43 -4.85
CA PHE A 281 30.16 5.44 -4.85
C PHE A 281 30.74 4.13 -4.33
N THR A 282 32.04 3.92 -4.54
CA THR A 282 32.77 2.77 -4.02
C THR A 282 33.98 3.26 -3.25
N VAL A 283 34.22 2.66 -2.10
CA VAL A 283 35.42 2.88 -1.29
C VAL A 283 36.08 1.53 -1.02
N SER A 284 37.40 1.55 -0.89
CA SER A 284 38.25 0.34 -0.74
C SER A 284 39.01 0.32 0.57
N GLY A 285 39.15 1.47 1.23
CA GLY A 285 39.94 1.54 2.46
C GLY A 285 40.02 2.93 3.08
N ALA A 286 40.68 3.02 4.20
CA ALA A 286 40.97 4.27 4.88
C ALA A 286 41.82 5.20 3.99
N GLY A 287 41.49 6.47 3.96
CA GLY A 287 42.13 7.50 3.13
C GLY A 287 41.44 7.73 1.77
N ASP A 288 40.46 6.92 1.41
CA ASP A 288 39.69 7.17 0.18
C ASP A 288 38.85 8.45 0.31
N GLU A 289 38.82 9.22 -0.76
CA GLU A 289 38.04 10.44 -0.86
C GLU A 289 36.97 10.34 -1.95
N VAL A 290 35.73 10.72 -1.64
CA VAL A 290 34.61 10.70 -2.56
C VAL A 290 34.00 12.10 -2.66
N ALA A 291 33.93 12.63 -3.88
CA ALA A 291 33.21 13.87 -4.14
C ALA A 291 31.71 13.59 -4.23
N LEU A 292 30.92 14.25 -3.39
CA LEU A 292 29.45 14.12 -3.33
C LEU A 292 28.79 15.43 -3.72
N THR A 293 27.63 15.32 -4.33
CA THR A 293 26.79 16.48 -4.64
C THR A 293 25.45 16.35 -3.92
N HIS A 294 25.09 17.34 -3.13
CA HIS A 294 23.78 17.36 -2.49
C HIS A 294 22.68 17.40 -3.55
N PRO A 295 21.75 16.41 -3.59
CA PRO A 295 20.84 16.23 -4.71
C PRO A 295 19.82 17.38 -4.89
N VAL A 296 19.56 18.16 -3.84
CA VAL A 296 18.61 19.27 -3.89
C VAL A 296 19.30 20.62 -4.06
N THR A 297 20.34 20.89 -3.25
CA THR A 297 20.99 22.20 -3.21
C THR A 297 22.11 22.35 -4.22
N GLY A 298 22.66 21.23 -4.74
CA GLY A 298 23.85 21.21 -5.58
C GLY A 298 25.15 21.50 -4.83
N ALA A 299 25.11 21.65 -3.51
CA ALA A 299 26.29 21.86 -2.70
C ALA A 299 27.28 20.67 -2.82
N LYS A 300 28.57 20.97 -2.84
CA LYS A 300 29.63 19.97 -2.97
C LYS A 300 30.19 19.63 -1.60
N TYR A 301 30.38 18.33 -1.39
CA TYR A 301 30.98 17.76 -0.19
C TYR A 301 32.09 16.78 -0.59
N THR A 302 33.06 16.62 0.27
CA THR A 302 34.05 15.56 0.18
C THR A 302 33.86 14.64 1.38
N LEU A 303 33.59 13.37 1.11
CA LEU A 303 33.60 12.31 2.10
C LEU A 303 35.03 11.73 2.15
N THR A 304 35.66 11.71 3.31
CA THR A 304 36.94 11.10 3.53
C THR A 304 36.81 9.92 4.48
N VAL A 305 37.20 8.74 4.06
CA VAL A 305 37.14 7.53 4.87
C VAL A 305 38.26 7.56 5.90
N CYS A 306 37.92 7.62 7.18
CA CYS A 306 38.89 7.64 8.29
C CYS A 306 39.28 6.22 8.71
N GLU A 307 38.29 5.32 8.80
CA GLU A 307 38.50 3.92 9.14
C GLU A 307 37.65 3.02 8.24
N TYR A 308 38.21 1.87 7.87
CA TYR A 308 37.54 0.86 7.06
C TYR A 308 37.88 -0.50 7.65
N SER A 309 36.86 -1.26 8.05
CA SER A 309 37.06 -2.63 8.54
C SER A 309 36.00 -3.56 7.97
N ALA A 310 36.42 -4.72 7.49
CA ALA A 310 35.57 -5.80 7.07
C ALA A 310 35.46 -6.81 8.22
N ASN A 311 34.25 -7.09 8.66
CA ASN A 311 34.02 -7.96 9.81
C ASN A 311 33.08 -9.10 9.43
N GLU A 312 33.23 -10.22 10.11
CA GLU A 312 32.28 -11.33 10.06
C GLU A 312 31.52 -11.35 11.38
N LEU A 313 30.20 -11.22 11.29
CA LEU A 313 29.30 -11.23 12.43
C LEU A 313 28.90 -12.67 12.75
N ASP A 314 28.73 -13.00 14.03
CA ASP A 314 28.18 -14.29 14.40
C ASP A 314 26.68 -14.34 14.03
N SER A 315 26.28 -15.39 13.31
CA SER A 315 24.89 -15.61 12.96
C SER A 315 23.97 -15.73 14.18
N ALA A 316 24.53 -16.07 15.35
CA ALA A 316 23.80 -16.12 16.62
C ALA A 316 23.37 -14.73 17.13
N ASP A 317 24.01 -13.65 16.70
CA ASP A 317 23.66 -12.28 17.08
C ASP A 317 22.39 -11.75 16.36
N PHE A 318 22.00 -12.42 15.28
CA PHE A 318 20.77 -12.11 14.56
C PHE A 318 19.61 -12.92 15.13
N GLY A 319 18.82 -12.35 16.01
CA GLY A 319 17.70 -12.99 16.73
C GLY A 319 16.56 -13.56 15.86
N GLY A 320 16.82 -14.01 14.66
CA GLY A 320 15.86 -14.42 13.62
C GLY A 320 15.43 -15.89 13.62
N GLY A 321 15.81 -16.70 14.58
CA GLY A 321 15.47 -18.13 14.61
C GLY A 321 16.08 -18.93 13.44
N ASP A 322 15.83 -20.24 13.43
CA ASP A 322 16.41 -21.16 12.42
C ASP A 322 15.86 -21.00 10.99
N GLU A 323 14.85 -20.14 10.79
CA GLU A 323 14.18 -20.00 9.50
C GLU A 323 14.88 -19.08 8.49
N TRP A 324 15.78 -18.20 8.96
CA TRP A 324 16.42 -17.20 8.11
C TRP A 324 17.94 -17.27 8.19
N GLU A 325 18.57 -17.16 7.05
CA GLU A 325 20.00 -16.99 6.90
C GLU A 325 20.29 -15.51 6.59
N TYR A 326 21.02 -14.87 7.49
CA TYR A 326 21.40 -13.47 7.36
C TYR A 326 22.80 -13.36 6.77
N PRO A 327 23.11 -12.29 6.02
CA PRO A 327 24.48 -11.99 5.63
C PRO A 327 25.34 -11.78 6.89
N THR A 328 26.45 -12.47 6.96
CA THR A 328 27.37 -12.38 8.12
C THR A 328 28.54 -11.44 7.89
N HIS A 329 28.84 -11.12 6.63
CA HIS A 329 29.93 -10.19 6.31
C HIS A 329 29.39 -8.76 6.30
N CYS A 330 30.01 -7.87 7.04
CA CYS A 330 29.71 -6.46 7.05
C CYS A 330 30.99 -5.61 6.94
N VAL A 331 30.80 -4.41 6.41
CA VAL A 331 31.82 -3.37 6.36
C VAL A 331 31.44 -2.26 7.32
N THR A 332 32.33 -1.91 8.22
CA THR A 332 32.21 -0.73 9.09
C THR A 332 33.05 0.39 8.51
N LEU A 333 32.46 1.57 8.42
CA LEU A 333 33.01 2.75 7.82
C LEU A 333 32.94 3.93 8.80
N GLU A 334 34.10 4.49 9.19
CA GLU A 334 34.16 5.83 9.79
C GLU A 334 34.54 6.84 8.71
N TYR A 335 33.86 7.96 8.68
CA TYR A 335 34.11 9.00 7.67
C TYR A 335 33.89 10.40 8.22
N THR A 336 34.46 11.37 7.53
CA THR A 336 34.19 12.79 7.73
C THR A 336 33.66 13.40 6.47
N LEU A 337 32.85 14.46 6.62
CA LEU A 337 32.34 15.27 5.51
C LEU A 337 32.96 16.66 5.56
N THR A 338 33.41 17.15 4.44
CA THR A 338 33.92 18.53 4.31
C THR A 338 33.20 19.24 3.15
N PRO A 339 32.53 20.40 3.40
CA PRO A 339 32.29 21.01 4.71
C PRO A 339 31.40 20.16 5.61
N ASP A 340 31.43 20.41 6.91
CA ASP A 340 30.56 19.72 7.87
C ASP A 340 29.08 19.87 7.51
N LEU A 341 28.35 18.77 7.61
CA LEU A 341 26.90 18.76 7.50
C LEU A 341 26.30 18.65 8.92
N TYR A 342 25.79 19.77 9.41
CA TYR A 342 25.37 19.92 10.82
C TYR A 342 24.00 19.34 11.14
N ASP A 343 23.28 18.82 10.18
CA ASP A 343 22.03 18.13 10.44
C ASP A 343 22.14 16.63 10.10
N GLU A 344 21.37 15.80 10.77
CA GLU A 344 21.31 14.34 10.60
C GLU A 344 20.73 13.93 9.23
N SER A 345 20.94 14.73 8.19
CA SER A 345 20.30 14.59 6.89
C SER A 345 21.08 13.69 5.92
N PHE A 346 22.28 13.22 6.31
CA PHE A 346 23.10 12.38 5.47
C PHE A 346 23.16 10.95 6.01
N GLN A 347 22.88 9.99 5.14
CA GLN A 347 22.97 8.56 5.44
C GLN A 347 23.68 7.84 4.29
N ILE A 348 24.56 6.93 4.62
CA ILE A 348 25.16 5.99 3.67
C ILE A 348 24.42 4.67 3.81
N ASP A 349 23.89 4.20 2.71
CA ASP A 349 23.26 2.89 2.60
C ASP A 349 24.04 1.99 1.65
N ASP A 350 24.02 0.70 1.93
CA ASP A 350 24.57 -0.28 1.00
C ASP A 350 23.78 -0.27 -0.32
N ALA A 351 24.52 -0.12 -1.43
CA ALA A 351 23.95 -0.17 -2.78
C ALA A 351 23.83 -1.60 -3.32
N CYS A 352 24.37 -2.61 -2.61
CA CYS A 352 24.35 -4.00 -3.03
C CYS A 352 22.97 -4.63 -2.78
N GLU A 353 22.31 -5.13 -3.83
CA GLU A 353 21.07 -5.90 -3.70
C GLU A 353 21.28 -7.35 -3.23
N GLY A 354 22.53 -7.79 -3.07
CA GLY A 354 22.90 -9.19 -2.79
C GLY A 354 22.68 -9.66 -1.36
N ASP A 355 22.57 -8.75 -0.41
CA ASP A 355 22.64 -9.05 1.03
C ASP A 355 21.27 -9.10 1.72
N ARG A 356 20.30 -9.68 1.04
CA ARG A 356 18.97 -9.91 1.64
C ARG A 356 18.99 -11.19 2.48
N PRO A 357 18.32 -11.20 3.64
CA PRO A 357 18.08 -12.44 4.37
C PRO A 357 17.44 -13.49 3.47
N ARG A 358 17.94 -14.72 3.49
CA ARG A 358 17.40 -15.84 2.72
C ARG A 358 16.69 -16.79 3.67
N ARG A 359 15.52 -17.27 3.27
CA ARG A 359 14.83 -18.29 4.05
C ARG A 359 15.59 -19.61 3.90
N ARG A 360 15.98 -20.21 5.02
CA ARG A 360 16.56 -21.55 5.00
C ARG A 360 15.49 -22.52 4.53
N HIS A 361 15.76 -23.22 3.44
CA HIS A 361 14.94 -24.36 3.06
C HIS A 361 15.26 -25.47 4.07
N SER A 362 14.29 -25.87 4.89
CA SER A 362 14.39 -27.09 5.66
C SER A 362 14.46 -28.26 4.67
N SER A 363 15.62 -28.91 4.61
CA SER A 363 15.85 -30.14 3.87
C SER A 363 15.06 -31.30 4.47
#